data_688dacb98d89e61291ffcf0162bd9ec3
#
_entry.id   688dacb98d89e61291ffcf0162bd9ec3
#
_cell.length_a   1.000
_cell.length_b   1.000
_cell.length_c   1.000
_cell.angle_alpha   90.00
_cell.angle_beta   90.00
_cell.angle_gamma   90.00
#
_symmetry.space_group_name_H-M   'P 1'
#
loop_
_entity.id
_entity.type
_entity.pdbx_description
1 polymer ?
#
loop_
_entity_poly.entity_id
_entity_poly.type
_entity_poly.pdbx_seq_one_letter_code
_entity_poly.pdbx_strand_id
1 'polypeptide(L)'
;MDLAVAEEVLKVPRMLDVSVIRADPAGIRRMIADRNKDPAYLDLFLEADSEWRSLTDRSNRLKKLRNEVSLRISSMPKGPEKDSEITEMRKVSEEIKSIDQRLAELDGTRTECVLNIPNIPHASVPLGKDSGDNVVVYERGEKRKFDFKPKEHFEIAEDLDIIDFERGVKVAGSGFYVLKGDGARLERALVSYFLDVHHDQGYTEVFPPVVVNTAALVGTGQYPNLKDDMYCMERDGLWLNPTAEVPVTNLLQDEILEREQLPILYTAYLPSFRREVGKHADTKGIIRVHEFNKVEMVRFVEPSASYGVLEELRGDAEELIVGLGLPYRVLLLCTGDMSFSCSKCYDLELYAPGKDAWLEASSCSNFTDFQARRARIKYRPEPHLKSEFVHTLN
;
A
#
# COMPACT_ATOMS: atom_id res chain seq x y z
N MET A 1 -0.24 -14.98 -13.63
CA MET A 1 -0.08 -14.98 -12.16
C MET A 1 0.36 -16.38 -11.76
N ASP A 2 1.46 -16.50 -11.04
CA ASP A 2 1.98 -17.81 -10.59
C ASP A 2 0.93 -18.46 -9.66
N LEU A 3 0.69 -19.77 -9.79
CA LEU A 3 -0.35 -20.48 -9.02
C LEU A 3 -0.17 -20.33 -7.50
N ALA A 4 1.06 -20.29 -7.00
CA ALA A 4 1.36 -20.09 -5.59
C ALA A 4 1.00 -18.67 -5.11
N VAL A 5 1.27 -17.65 -5.93
CA VAL A 5 0.88 -16.25 -5.69
C VAL A 5 -0.64 -16.10 -5.75
N ALA A 6 -1.31 -16.83 -6.66
CA ALA A 6 -2.77 -16.84 -6.77
C ALA A 6 -3.43 -17.43 -5.51
N GLU A 7 -2.88 -18.51 -4.95
CA GLU A 7 -3.42 -19.11 -3.72
C GLU A 7 -3.24 -18.22 -2.48
N GLU A 8 -2.14 -17.48 -2.36
CA GLU A 8 -1.96 -16.50 -1.28
C GLU A 8 -2.84 -15.26 -1.45
N VAL A 9 -2.95 -14.74 -2.68
CA VAL A 9 -3.80 -13.57 -3.00
C VAL A 9 -5.28 -13.90 -2.82
N LEU A 10 -5.73 -15.13 -3.13
CA LEU A 10 -7.12 -15.56 -2.93
C LEU A 10 -7.51 -15.71 -1.44
N LYS A 11 -6.55 -15.77 -0.52
CA LYS A 11 -6.79 -15.77 0.92
C LYS A 11 -6.99 -14.37 1.50
N VAL A 12 -6.78 -13.31 0.70
CA VAL A 12 -6.94 -11.91 1.15
C VAL A 12 -8.42 -11.50 1.06
N PRO A 13 -9.16 -11.43 2.17
CA PRO A 13 -10.56 -11.05 2.12
C PRO A 13 -10.72 -9.52 2.13
N ARG A 14 -11.46 -9.02 1.16
CA ARG A 14 -12.11 -7.70 1.13
C ARG A 14 -11.15 -6.50 1.22
N MET A 15 -10.56 -6.20 0.10
CA MET A 15 -9.90 -4.92 -0.23
C MET A 15 -10.90 -3.75 -0.12
N LEU A 16 -10.84 -2.71 -0.92
CA LEU A 16 -11.85 -1.65 -0.88
C LEU A 16 -13.23 -2.24 -0.56
N ASP A 17 -13.97 -1.63 0.36
CA ASP A 17 -15.25 -2.20 0.79
C ASP A 17 -16.21 -2.37 -0.40
N VAL A 18 -16.46 -3.62 -0.75
CA VAL A 18 -17.37 -3.97 -1.86
C VAL A 18 -18.74 -3.34 -1.70
N SER A 19 -19.18 -3.07 -0.45
CA SER A 19 -20.46 -2.39 -0.19
C SER A 19 -20.43 -0.93 -0.70
N VAL A 20 -19.30 -0.26 -0.60
CA VAL A 20 -19.13 1.11 -1.13
C VAL A 20 -19.19 1.11 -2.66
N ILE A 21 -18.50 0.13 -3.31
CA ILE A 21 -18.55 -0.01 -4.78
C ILE A 21 -19.99 -0.24 -5.24
N ARG A 22 -20.73 -1.11 -4.54
CA ARG A 22 -22.13 -1.42 -4.88
C ARG A 22 -23.07 -0.27 -4.65
N ALA A 23 -22.83 0.54 -3.60
CA ALA A 23 -23.71 1.67 -3.24
C ALA A 23 -23.62 2.82 -4.25
N ASP A 24 -22.41 3.12 -4.76
CA ASP A 24 -22.21 4.21 -5.73
C ASP A 24 -21.16 3.84 -6.81
N PRO A 25 -21.50 2.97 -7.76
CA PRO A 25 -20.58 2.62 -8.85
C PRO A 25 -20.17 3.82 -9.72
N ALA A 26 -21.08 4.79 -9.87
CA ALA A 26 -20.83 5.99 -10.67
C ALA A 26 -19.83 6.93 -9.97
N GLY A 27 -19.91 7.07 -8.65
CA GLY A 27 -18.94 7.82 -7.84
C GLY A 27 -17.57 7.17 -7.86
N ILE A 28 -17.48 5.83 -7.73
CA ILE A 28 -16.23 5.10 -7.83
C ILE A 28 -15.60 5.25 -9.22
N ARG A 29 -16.41 5.22 -10.29
CA ARG A 29 -15.91 5.47 -11.66
C ARG A 29 -15.31 6.87 -11.80
N ARG A 30 -15.97 7.90 -11.30
CA ARG A 30 -15.44 9.27 -11.30
C ARG A 30 -14.13 9.35 -10.52
N MET A 31 -14.10 8.78 -9.32
CA MET A 31 -12.90 8.73 -8.47
C MET A 31 -11.71 8.06 -9.20
N ILE A 32 -11.93 6.94 -9.89
CA ILE A 32 -10.90 6.25 -10.67
C ILE A 32 -10.38 7.16 -11.79
N ALA A 33 -11.27 7.86 -12.50
CA ALA A 33 -10.91 8.82 -13.55
C ALA A 33 -10.14 10.02 -12.98
N ASP A 34 -10.57 10.59 -11.84
CA ASP A 34 -9.89 11.69 -11.14
C ASP A 34 -8.48 11.31 -10.69
N ARG A 35 -8.20 10.01 -10.56
CA ARG A 35 -6.87 9.45 -10.26
C ARG A 35 -6.10 9.01 -11.51
N ASN A 36 -6.51 9.43 -12.69
CA ASN A 36 -5.91 9.07 -13.98
C ASN A 36 -5.75 7.54 -14.18
N LYS A 37 -6.74 6.75 -13.68
CA LYS A 37 -6.75 5.29 -13.81
C LYS A 37 -7.87 4.83 -14.74
N ASP A 38 -7.65 3.66 -15.36
CA ASP A 38 -8.64 3.02 -16.22
C ASP A 38 -9.75 2.36 -15.38
N PRO A 39 -11.03 2.66 -15.62
CA PRO A 39 -12.15 2.04 -14.92
C PRO A 39 -12.45 0.60 -15.35
N ALA A 40 -11.70 0.00 -16.26
CA ALA A 40 -11.95 -1.35 -16.78
C ALA A 40 -12.10 -2.41 -15.66
N TYR A 41 -11.26 -2.33 -14.63
CA TYR A 41 -11.40 -3.25 -13.47
C TYR A 41 -12.69 -3.04 -12.68
N LEU A 42 -13.24 -1.84 -12.64
CA LEU A 42 -14.55 -1.59 -12.03
C LEU A 42 -15.67 -2.25 -12.85
N ASP A 43 -15.61 -2.16 -14.17
CA ASP A 43 -16.61 -2.75 -15.05
C ASP A 43 -16.63 -4.28 -14.95
N LEU A 44 -15.46 -4.89 -15.00
CA LEU A 44 -15.29 -6.34 -14.80
C LEU A 44 -15.77 -6.79 -13.41
N PHE A 45 -15.48 -5.99 -12.38
CA PHE A 45 -15.96 -6.27 -11.03
C PHE A 45 -17.48 -6.26 -10.96
N LEU A 46 -18.15 -5.24 -11.50
CA LEU A 46 -19.61 -5.08 -11.43
C LEU A 46 -20.31 -6.24 -12.16
N GLU A 47 -19.78 -6.68 -13.31
CA GLU A 47 -20.30 -7.82 -14.05
C GLU A 47 -20.13 -9.11 -13.23
N ALA A 48 -18.91 -9.43 -12.80
CA ALA A 48 -18.60 -10.63 -12.02
C ALA A 48 -19.38 -10.67 -10.68
N ASP A 49 -19.52 -9.52 -10.00
CA ASP A 49 -20.26 -9.41 -8.73
C ASP A 49 -21.76 -9.63 -8.92
N SER A 50 -22.33 -9.15 -10.01
CA SER A 50 -23.74 -9.37 -10.35
C SER A 50 -24.03 -10.87 -10.59
N GLU A 51 -23.18 -11.53 -11.39
CA GLU A 51 -23.28 -12.97 -11.64
C GLU A 51 -23.07 -13.76 -10.34
N TRP A 52 -22.05 -13.44 -9.57
CA TRP A 52 -21.73 -14.09 -8.30
C TRP A 52 -22.91 -14.04 -7.31
N ARG A 53 -23.58 -12.89 -7.16
CA ARG A 53 -24.77 -12.76 -6.30
C ARG A 53 -25.92 -13.61 -6.78
N SER A 54 -26.21 -13.60 -8.06
CA SER A 54 -27.28 -14.40 -8.67
C SER A 54 -27.06 -15.90 -8.46
N LEU A 55 -25.82 -16.38 -8.69
CA LEU A 55 -25.43 -17.78 -8.49
C LEU A 55 -25.41 -18.17 -7.02
N THR A 56 -25.01 -17.28 -6.12
CA THR A 56 -25.03 -17.50 -4.67
C THR A 56 -26.47 -17.74 -4.19
N ASP A 57 -27.41 -16.89 -4.61
CA ASP A 57 -28.82 -17.04 -4.27
C ASP A 57 -29.41 -18.33 -4.85
N ARG A 58 -29.01 -18.73 -6.06
CA ARG A 58 -29.42 -19.98 -6.69
C ARG A 58 -28.85 -21.19 -5.94
N SER A 59 -27.56 -21.19 -5.62
CA SER A 59 -26.90 -22.25 -4.84
C SER A 59 -27.56 -22.43 -3.47
N ASN A 60 -27.86 -21.33 -2.77
CA ASN A 60 -28.52 -21.38 -1.47
C ASN A 60 -29.92 -21.98 -1.55
N ARG A 61 -30.71 -21.61 -2.57
CA ARG A 61 -32.06 -22.20 -2.80
C ARG A 61 -31.97 -23.69 -3.10
N LEU A 62 -31.03 -24.09 -3.95
CA LEU A 62 -30.84 -25.51 -4.29
C LEU A 62 -30.34 -26.33 -3.11
N LYS A 63 -29.40 -25.81 -2.31
CA LYS A 63 -28.91 -26.46 -1.07
C LYS A 63 -30.04 -26.63 -0.04
N LYS A 64 -30.91 -25.64 0.11
CA LYS A 64 -32.11 -25.74 0.97
C LYS A 64 -33.06 -26.83 0.47
N LEU A 65 -33.44 -26.81 -0.82
CA LEU A 65 -34.28 -27.81 -1.46
C LEU A 65 -33.70 -29.20 -1.25
N ARG A 66 -32.42 -29.41 -1.56
CA ARG A 66 -31.74 -30.68 -1.38
C ARG A 66 -31.84 -31.22 0.05
N ASN A 67 -31.66 -30.35 1.04
CA ASN A 67 -31.76 -30.73 2.47
C ASN A 67 -33.19 -31.14 2.84
N GLU A 68 -34.20 -30.38 2.41
CA GLU A 68 -35.63 -30.66 2.68
C GLU A 68 -36.05 -31.99 2.02
N VAL A 69 -35.68 -32.19 0.76
CA VAL A 69 -36.03 -33.44 0.04
C VAL A 69 -35.27 -34.64 0.58
N SER A 70 -34.00 -34.47 0.99
CA SER A 70 -33.19 -35.54 1.62
C SER A 70 -33.83 -36.03 2.93
N LEU A 71 -34.37 -35.14 3.74
CA LEU A 71 -35.14 -35.51 4.93
C LEU A 71 -36.40 -36.29 4.59
N ARG A 72 -37.16 -35.87 3.55
CA ARG A 72 -38.35 -36.55 3.06
C ARG A 72 -38.01 -37.94 2.52
N ILE A 73 -36.99 -38.08 1.67
CA ILE A 73 -36.51 -39.37 1.13
C ILE A 73 -36.14 -40.33 2.26
N SER A 74 -35.56 -39.89 3.36
CA SER A 74 -35.20 -40.74 4.50
C SER A 74 -36.39 -41.46 5.12
N SER A 75 -37.58 -40.82 5.12
CA SER A 75 -38.80 -41.35 5.69
C SER A 75 -39.70 -42.12 4.66
N MET A 76 -39.37 -42.05 3.36
CA MET A 76 -40.15 -42.75 2.30
C MET A 76 -39.90 -44.25 2.28
N PRO A 77 -40.95 -45.06 2.04
CA PRO A 77 -40.80 -46.48 1.79
C PRO A 77 -40.01 -46.73 0.48
N LYS A 78 -39.36 -47.88 0.39
CA LYS A 78 -38.66 -48.28 -0.85
C LYS A 78 -39.66 -48.45 -1.98
N GLY A 79 -39.39 -47.86 -3.15
CA GLY A 79 -40.25 -47.97 -4.31
C GLY A 79 -39.89 -46.96 -5.42
N PRO A 80 -40.56 -46.99 -6.57
CA PRO A 80 -40.26 -46.16 -7.73
C PRO A 80 -40.28 -44.66 -7.45
N GLU A 81 -41.14 -44.18 -6.58
CA GLU A 81 -41.23 -42.75 -6.19
C GLU A 81 -39.97 -42.30 -5.45
N LYS A 82 -39.45 -43.11 -4.51
CA LYS A 82 -38.21 -42.85 -3.81
C LYS A 82 -37.01 -42.80 -4.76
N ASP A 83 -36.94 -43.73 -5.69
CA ASP A 83 -35.86 -43.82 -6.69
C ASP A 83 -35.90 -42.61 -7.64
N SER A 84 -37.10 -42.14 -8.01
CA SER A 84 -37.29 -40.91 -8.80
C SER A 84 -36.77 -39.68 -8.06
N GLU A 85 -37.15 -39.51 -6.80
CA GLU A 85 -36.67 -38.36 -6.00
C GLU A 85 -35.15 -38.39 -5.76
N ILE A 86 -34.58 -39.59 -5.56
CA ILE A 86 -33.12 -39.74 -5.47
C ILE A 86 -32.43 -39.31 -6.78
N THR A 87 -33.02 -39.68 -7.92
CA THR A 87 -32.47 -39.30 -9.24
C THR A 87 -32.54 -37.81 -9.47
N GLU A 88 -33.64 -37.15 -9.09
CA GLU A 88 -33.77 -35.69 -9.15
C GLU A 88 -32.75 -34.99 -8.24
N MET A 89 -32.54 -35.47 -7.02
CA MET A 89 -31.57 -34.88 -6.09
C MET A 89 -30.12 -35.09 -6.54
N ARG A 90 -29.82 -36.12 -7.34
CA ARG A 90 -28.52 -36.23 -7.99
C ARG A 90 -28.29 -35.10 -9.00
N LYS A 91 -29.28 -34.78 -9.85
CA LYS A 91 -29.21 -33.65 -10.80
C LYS A 91 -29.01 -32.31 -10.06
N VAL A 92 -29.79 -32.09 -8.99
CA VAL A 92 -29.64 -30.90 -8.14
C VAL A 92 -28.25 -30.82 -7.53
N SER A 93 -27.68 -31.94 -7.10
CA SER A 93 -26.31 -31.97 -6.54
C SER A 93 -25.24 -31.69 -7.58
N GLU A 94 -25.40 -32.17 -8.82
CA GLU A 94 -24.51 -31.85 -9.94
C GLU A 94 -24.60 -30.38 -10.32
N GLU A 95 -25.79 -29.79 -10.32
CA GLU A 95 -25.99 -28.38 -10.57
C GLU A 95 -25.33 -27.52 -9.47
N ILE A 96 -25.50 -27.86 -8.19
CA ILE A 96 -24.82 -27.20 -7.07
C ILE A 96 -23.31 -27.23 -7.26
N LYS A 97 -22.75 -28.38 -7.63
CA LYS A 97 -21.30 -28.52 -7.86
C LYS A 97 -20.81 -27.63 -9.00
N SER A 98 -21.55 -27.54 -10.10
CA SER A 98 -21.22 -26.63 -11.22
C SER A 98 -21.27 -25.16 -10.81
N ILE A 99 -22.31 -24.77 -10.05
CA ILE A 99 -22.44 -23.40 -9.53
C ILE A 99 -21.31 -23.10 -8.55
N ASP A 100 -20.98 -23.99 -7.63
CA ASP A 100 -19.92 -23.77 -6.64
C ASP A 100 -18.55 -23.62 -7.32
N GLN A 101 -18.28 -24.34 -8.43
CA GLN A 101 -17.09 -24.15 -9.24
C GLN A 101 -17.07 -22.76 -9.90
N ARG A 102 -18.18 -22.33 -10.51
CA ARG A 102 -18.28 -21.02 -11.14
C ARG A 102 -18.15 -19.89 -10.13
N LEU A 103 -18.71 -20.04 -8.92
CA LEU A 103 -18.54 -19.10 -7.82
C LEU A 103 -17.07 -18.93 -7.41
N ALA A 104 -16.28 -20.02 -7.39
CA ALA A 104 -14.85 -19.94 -7.09
C ALA A 104 -14.08 -19.16 -8.17
N GLU A 105 -14.39 -19.35 -9.45
CA GLU A 105 -13.81 -18.58 -10.56
C GLU A 105 -14.16 -17.09 -10.44
N LEU A 106 -15.43 -16.78 -10.18
CA LEU A 106 -15.89 -15.40 -10.00
C LEU A 106 -15.28 -14.73 -8.77
N ASP A 107 -15.05 -15.45 -7.67
CA ASP A 107 -14.36 -14.93 -6.50
C ASP A 107 -12.92 -14.54 -6.82
N GLY A 108 -12.21 -15.33 -7.64
CA GLY A 108 -10.90 -14.99 -8.15
C GLY A 108 -10.92 -13.69 -8.97
N THR A 109 -11.81 -13.60 -9.96
CA THR A 109 -11.96 -12.41 -10.81
C THR A 109 -12.32 -11.15 -9.98
N ARG A 110 -13.28 -11.27 -9.05
CA ARG A 110 -13.68 -10.16 -8.17
C ARG A 110 -12.52 -9.68 -7.30
N THR A 111 -11.75 -10.61 -6.76
CA THR A 111 -10.55 -10.32 -5.96
C THR A 111 -9.53 -9.57 -6.79
N GLU A 112 -9.18 -10.06 -7.97
CA GLU A 112 -8.25 -9.40 -8.88
C GLU A 112 -8.70 -7.98 -9.25
N CYS A 113 -9.97 -7.81 -9.58
CA CYS A 113 -10.53 -6.50 -9.91
C CYS A 113 -10.37 -5.49 -8.76
N VAL A 114 -10.76 -5.89 -7.54
CA VAL A 114 -10.70 -4.98 -6.38
C VAL A 114 -9.25 -4.69 -5.96
N LEU A 115 -8.29 -5.60 -6.21
CA LEU A 115 -6.86 -5.33 -6.03
C LEU A 115 -6.36 -4.16 -6.90
N ASN A 116 -6.98 -3.95 -8.06
CA ASN A 116 -6.59 -2.94 -9.03
C ASN A 116 -7.44 -1.66 -8.96
N ILE A 117 -8.35 -1.53 -7.98
CA ILE A 117 -9.07 -0.27 -7.71
C ILE A 117 -8.30 0.52 -6.64
N PRO A 118 -7.93 1.79 -6.91
CA PRO A 118 -7.20 2.63 -5.97
C PRO A 118 -8.04 3.03 -4.76
N ASN A 119 -7.38 3.49 -3.70
CA ASN A 119 -8.06 4.03 -2.53
C ASN A 119 -8.83 5.32 -2.86
N ILE A 120 -9.86 5.61 -2.06
CA ILE A 120 -10.73 6.78 -2.23
C ILE A 120 -10.05 8.01 -1.64
N PRO A 121 -9.84 9.09 -2.43
CA PRO A 121 -9.30 10.33 -1.93
C PRO A 121 -10.21 10.98 -0.89
N HIS A 122 -9.63 11.60 0.12
CA HIS A 122 -10.36 12.45 1.07
C HIS A 122 -10.92 13.69 0.35
N ALA A 123 -12.06 14.19 0.79
CA ALA A 123 -12.75 15.33 0.17
C ALA A 123 -11.93 16.64 0.12
N SER A 124 -10.89 16.77 0.96
CA SER A 124 -9.99 17.93 0.94
C SER A 124 -8.83 17.82 -0.06
N VAL A 125 -8.68 16.68 -0.74
CA VAL A 125 -7.64 16.48 -1.75
C VAL A 125 -8.00 17.26 -3.01
N PRO A 126 -7.10 18.10 -3.54
CA PRO A 126 -7.37 18.85 -4.77
C PRO A 126 -7.46 17.91 -5.97
N LEU A 127 -8.39 18.21 -6.89
CA LEU A 127 -8.43 17.54 -8.17
C LEU A 127 -7.28 18.04 -9.03
N GLY A 128 -6.54 17.13 -9.65
CA GLY A 128 -5.41 17.47 -10.51
C GLY A 128 -4.92 16.27 -11.33
N LYS A 129 -4.08 16.52 -12.33
CA LYS A 129 -3.58 15.50 -13.26
C LYS A 129 -2.22 14.95 -12.88
N ASP A 130 -1.34 15.81 -12.41
CA ASP A 130 0.06 15.46 -12.10
C ASP A 130 0.63 16.38 -11.01
N SER A 131 1.92 16.25 -10.72
CA SER A 131 2.61 17.04 -9.70
C SER A 131 2.53 18.57 -9.89
N GLY A 132 2.25 19.05 -11.09
CA GLY A 132 2.04 20.47 -11.36
C GLY A 132 0.77 21.04 -10.73
N ASP A 133 -0.19 20.18 -10.39
CA ASP A 133 -1.47 20.55 -9.76
C ASP A 133 -1.43 20.39 -8.23
N ASN A 134 -0.30 19.99 -7.64
CA ASN A 134 -0.13 19.91 -6.20
C ASN A 134 -0.20 21.30 -5.56
N VAL A 135 -0.76 21.38 -4.37
CA VAL A 135 -0.97 22.66 -3.68
C VAL A 135 0.11 22.87 -2.63
N VAL A 136 0.87 23.95 -2.74
CA VAL A 136 1.78 24.40 -1.69
C VAL A 136 0.96 24.87 -0.50
N VAL A 137 1.05 24.16 0.62
CA VAL A 137 0.37 24.52 1.87
C VAL A 137 1.07 25.68 2.53
N TYR A 138 2.40 25.59 2.63
CA TYR A 138 3.29 26.67 3.08
C TYR A 138 4.76 26.36 2.78
N GLU A 139 5.60 27.39 2.89
CA GLU A 139 7.06 27.30 2.87
C GLU A 139 7.63 27.77 4.20
N ARG A 140 8.74 27.19 4.66
CA ARG A 140 9.45 27.58 5.87
C ARG A 140 10.97 27.61 5.64
N GLY A 141 11.65 28.49 6.41
CA GLY A 141 13.07 28.76 6.26
C GLY A 141 13.37 29.67 5.07
N GLU A 142 14.55 30.26 5.09
CA GLU A 142 15.00 31.17 4.03
C GLU A 142 15.92 30.40 3.07
N LYS A 143 15.67 30.51 1.76
CA LYS A 143 16.60 30.04 0.74
C LYS A 143 17.91 30.83 0.85
N ARG A 144 19.00 30.12 1.14
CA ARG A 144 20.32 30.71 1.23
C ARG A 144 20.70 31.41 -0.08
N LYS A 145 21.10 32.68 0.00
CA LYS A 145 21.64 33.40 -1.16
C LYS A 145 23.14 33.17 -1.25
N PHE A 146 23.63 32.91 -2.44
CA PHE A 146 25.04 32.71 -2.74
C PHE A 146 25.51 33.84 -3.66
N ASP A 147 26.75 34.30 -3.47
CA ASP A 147 27.45 35.22 -4.35
C ASP A 147 28.23 34.50 -5.49
N PHE A 148 28.08 33.19 -5.54
CA PHE A 148 28.63 32.30 -6.54
C PHE A 148 27.53 31.34 -7.04
N LYS A 149 27.77 30.66 -8.15
CA LYS A 149 26.88 29.59 -8.66
C LYS A 149 27.05 28.34 -7.79
N PRO A 150 26.01 27.89 -7.03
CA PRO A 150 26.09 26.68 -6.24
C PRO A 150 26.30 25.45 -7.14
N LYS A 151 27.14 24.52 -6.69
CA LYS A 151 27.32 23.20 -7.33
C LYS A 151 26.16 22.27 -7.02
N GLU A 152 25.88 21.36 -7.93
CA GLU A 152 24.96 20.26 -7.64
C GLU A 152 25.59 19.24 -6.66
N HIS A 153 24.73 18.45 -6.00
CA HIS A 153 25.16 17.52 -4.94
C HIS A 153 26.22 16.51 -5.43
N PHE A 154 26.11 16.02 -6.65
CA PHE A 154 27.08 15.05 -7.20
C PHE A 154 28.44 15.72 -7.47
N GLU A 155 28.47 16.99 -7.91
CA GLU A 155 29.73 17.74 -8.10
C GLU A 155 30.43 17.98 -6.76
N ILE A 156 29.66 18.32 -5.71
CA ILE A 156 30.20 18.48 -4.35
C ILE A 156 30.72 17.14 -3.82
N ALA A 157 29.97 16.05 -4.06
CA ALA A 157 30.36 14.72 -3.60
C ALA A 157 31.63 14.19 -4.26
N GLU A 158 31.82 14.50 -5.54
CA GLU A 158 33.04 14.17 -6.29
C GLU A 158 34.23 15.01 -5.79
N ASP A 159 34.07 16.31 -5.63
CA ASP A 159 35.12 17.20 -5.12
C ASP A 159 35.60 16.83 -3.72
N LEU A 160 34.70 16.39 -2.86
CA LEU A 160 34.98 15.97 -1.49
C LEU A 160 35.37 14.48 -1.39
N ASP A 161 35.31 13.75 -2.48
CA ASP A 161 35.60 12.31 -2.56
C ASP A 161 34.77 11.47 -1.56
N ILE A 162 33.50 11.83 -1.36
CA ILE A 162 32.59 11.20 -0.38
C ILE A 162 31.57 10.25 -1.00
N ILE A 163 31.35 10.32 -2.32
CA ILE A 163 30.54 9.36 -3.10
C ILE A 163 31.33 8.88 -4.30
N ASP A 164 31.34 7.57 -4.52
CA ASP A 164 32.03 6.93 -5.64
C ASP A 164 31.01 6.27 -6.58
N PHE A 165 30.65 6.95 -7.63
CA PHE A 165 29.69 6.45 -8.62
C PHE A 165 30.32 5.37 -9.51
N GLU A 166 31.61 5.51 -9.89
CA GLU A 166 32.29 4.55 -10.77
C GLU A 166 32.37 3.15 -10.13
N ARG A 167 32.76 3.09 -8.85
CA ARG A 167 32.81 1.82 -8.13
C ARG A 167 31.43 1.26 -7.83
N GLY A 168 30.43 2.08 -7.61
CA GLY A 168 29.03 1.65 -7.49
C GLY A 168 28.56 0.93 -8.75
N VAL A 169 28.78 1.54 -9.91
CA VAL A 169 28.46 0.94 -11.22
C VAL A 169 29.24 -0.37 -11.44
N LYS A 170 30.50 -0.44 -11.04
CA LYS A 170 31.33 -1.65 -11.15
C LYS A 170 30.77 -2.82 -10.34
N VAL A 171 30.18 -2.54 -9.18
CA VAL A 171 29.66 -3.56 -8.26
C VAL A 171 28.27 -4.05 -8.66
N ALA A 172 27.37 -3.13 -9.02
CA ALA A 172 25.95 -3.48 -9.16
C ALA A 172 25.29 -2.91 -10.44
N GLY A 173 26.00 -2.15 -11.25
CA GLY A 173 25.47 -1.55 -12.47
C GLY A 173 25.05 -0.09 -12.30
N SER A 174 24.46 0.49 -13.35
CA SER A 174 23.99 1.87 -13.35
C SER A 174 22.94 2.11 -12.28
N GLY A 175 22.93 3.30 -11.68
CA GLY A 175 21.97 3.65 -10.62
C GLY A 175 22.37 3.19 -9.22
N PHE A 176 23.59 2.63 -9.06
CA PHE A 176 24.20 2.33 -7.76
C PHE A 176 25.41 3.21 -7.50
N TYR A 177 25.69 3.47 -6.24
CA TYR A 177 26.79 4.31 -5.78
C TYR A 177 27.44 3.73 -4.52
N VAL A 178 28.60 4.24 -4.15
CA VAL A 178 29.27 3.88 -2.90
C VAL A 178 29.51 5.16 -2.09
N LEU A 179 28.96 5.21 -0.89
CA LEU A 179 29.33 6.22 0.09
C LEU A 179 30.69 5.84 0.70
N LYS A 180 31.58 6.80 0.86
CA LYS A 180 32.89 6.55 1.49
C LYS A 180 33.32 7.68 2.42
N GLY A 181 34.19 7.35 3.35
CA GLY A 181 34.75 8.34 4.27
C GLY A 181 33.67 9.11 5.04
N ASP A 182 33.71 10.43 4.91
CA ASP A 182 32.75 11.30 5.61
C ASP A 182 31.33 11.23 5.02
N GLY A 183 31.16 10.82 3.76
CA GLY A 183 29.84 10.58 3.18
C GLY A 183 29.13 9.43 3.91
N ALA A 184 29.79 8.29 4.10
CA ALA A 184 29.24 7.17 4.85
C ALA A 184 28.99 7.50 6.34
N ARG A 185 29.83 8.35 6.92
CA ARG A 185 29.64 8.83 8.31
C ARG A 185 28.45 9.77 8.42
N LEU A 186 28.26 10.65 7.43
CA LEU A 186 27.14 11.59 7.40
C LEU A 186 25.80 10.85 7.29
N GLU A 187 25.71 9.87 6.38
CA GLU A 187 24.50 9.06 6.24
C GLU A 187 24.14 8.33 7.55
N ARG A 188 25.13 7.67 8.16
CA ARG A 188 24.90 7.01 9.46
C ARG A 188 24.50 7.99 10.54
N ALA A 189 25.06 9.21 10.55
CA ALA A 189 24.71 10.25 11.51
C ALA A 189 23.26 10.74 11.29
N LEU A 190 22.82 10.90 10.03
CA LEU A 190 21.43 11.26 9.70
C LEU A 190 20.45 10.15 10.11
N VAL A 191 20.77 8.90 9.83
CA VAL A 191 19.94 7.75 10.26
C VAL A 191 19.79 7.74 11.78
N SER A 192 20.91 7.88 12.52
CA SER A 192 20.87 7.93 13.99
C SER A 192 20.06 9.11 14.50
N TYR A 193 20.27 10.29 13.94
CA TYR A 193 19.54 11.50 14.30
C TYR A 193 18.03 11.32 14.11
N PHE A 194 17.59 10.77 12.97
CA PHE A 194 16.17 10.57 12.69
C PHE A 194 15.53 9.56 13.64
N LEU A 195 16.21 8.46 13.91
CA LEU A 195 15.73 7.43 14.84
C LEU A 195 15.66 7.96 16.28
N ASP A 196 16.69 8.70 16.74
CA ASP A 196 16.72 9.29 18.07
C ASP A 196 15.58 10.29 18.27
N VAL A 197 15.32 11.18 17.28
CA VAL A 197 14.19 12.12 17.34
C VAL A 197 12.86 11.38 17.34
N HIS A 198 12.70 10.37 16.53
CA HIS A 198 11.45 9.57 16.52
C HIS A 198 11.26 8.81 17.84
N HIS A 199 12.35 8.33 18.46
CA HIS A 199 12.27 7.76 19.80
C HIS A 199 11.74 8.77 20.84
N ASP A 200 12.24 10.03 20.80
CA ASP A 200 11.78 11.11 21.68
C ASP A 200 10.31 11.51 21.39
N GLN A 201 9.84 11.34 20.15
CA GLN A 201 8.44 11.52 19.74
C GLN A 201 7.55 10.34 20.16
N GLY A 202 8.10 9.28 20.78
CA GLY A 202 7.36 8.15 21.31
C GLY A 202 7.19 6.96 20.35
N TYR A 203 7.93 6.93 19.24
CA TYR A 203 7.95 5.75 18.37
C TYR A 203 8.78 4.62 18.96
N THR A 204 8.33 3.41 18.75
CA THR A 204 9.11 2.19 19.01
C THR A 204 9.92 1.86 17.77
N GLU A 205 11.25 1.84 17.90
CA GLU A 205 12.12 1.39 16.82
C GLU A 205 11.98 -0.12 16.61
N VAL A 206 11.82 -0.53 15.35
CA VAL A 206 11.79 -1.93 14.93
C VAL A 206 12.76 -2.15 13.77
N PHE A 207 13.34 -3.34 13.68
CA PHE A 207 14.25 -3.72 12.58
C PHE A 207 13.73 -5.00 11.91
N PRO A 208 12.75 -4.88 10.98
CA PRO A 208 12.18 -6.03 10.31
C PRO A 208 13.09 -6.57 9.19
N PRO A 209 12.77 -7.76 8.62
CA PRO A 209 13.50 -8.29 7.47
C PRO A 209 13.50 -7.34 6.28
N VAL A 210 14.64 -7.27 5.57
CA VAL A 210 14.79 -6.50 4.31
C VAL A 210 14.09 -7.19 3.14
N VAL A 211 13.90 -8.50 3.23
CA VAL A 211 13.16 -9.30 2.25
C VAL A 211 11.74 -9.55 2.74
N VAL A 212 10.79 -9.50 1.82
CA VAL A 212 9.36 -9.66 2.12
C VAL A 212 8.74 -10.69 1.19
N ASN A 213 7.65 -11.33 1.64
CA ASN A 213 6.85 -12.20 0.78
C ASN A 213 5.81 -11.39 -0.03
N THR A 214 5.18 -12.03 -1.00
CA THR A 214 4.17 -11.38 -1.84
C THR A 214 2.94 -10.91 -1.04
N ALA A 215 2.56 -11.65 0.02
CA ALA A 215 1.43 -11.27 0.86
C ALA A 215 1.65 -9.93 1.56
N ALA A 216 2.87 -9.63 2.00
CA ALA A 216 3.22 -8.35 2.59
C ALA A 216 3.10 -7.20 1.57
N LEU A 217 3.53 -7.40 0.32
CA LEU A 217 3.38 -6.41 -0.76
C LEU A 217 1.91 -6.17 -1.14
N VAL A 218 1.09 -7.22 -1.11
CA VAL A 218 -0.37 -7.10 -1.28
C VAL A 218 -0.97 -6.31 -0.12
N GLY A 219 -0.52 -6.59 1.11
CA GLY A 219 -0.98 -5.95 2.34
C GLY A 219 -0.87 -4.44 2.31
N THR A 220 0.20 -3.89 1.75
CA THR A 220 0.43 -2.44 1.65
C THR A 220 0.04 -1.85 0.28
N GLY A 221 -0.31 -2.68 -0.71
CA GLY A 221 -0.84 -2.24 -2.01
C GLY A 221 0.21 -2.02 -3.09
N GLN A 222 1.48 -2.38 -2.87
CA GLN A 222 2.51 -2.34 -3.91
C GLN A 222 2.29 -3.42 -4.98
N TYR A 223 1.86 -4.61 -4.59
CA TYR A 223 1.49 -5.65 -5.53
C TYR A 223 -0.03 -5.66 -5.80
N PRO A 224 -0.50 -5.79 -7.04
CA PRO A 224 0.24 -6.04 -8.28
C PRO A 224 0.76 -4.77 -8.98
N ASN A 225 0.36 -3.57 -8.57
CA ASN A 225 0.49 -2.32 -9.32
C ASN A 225 1.92 -1.88 -9.60
N LEU A 226 2.87 -2.16 -8.70
CA LEU A 226 4.28 -1.79 -8.81
C LEU A 226 5.18 -3.02 -9.02
N LYS A 227 4.63 -4.15 -9.45
CA LYS A 227 5.35 -5.41 -9.63
C LYS A 227 6.63 -5.24 -10.45
N ASP A 228 6.56 -4.52 -11.56
CA ASP A 228 7.69 -4.36 -12.48
C ASP A 228 8.79 -3.44 -11.93
N ASP A 229 8.45 -2.61 -10.94
CA ASP A 229 9.39 -1.67 -10.29
C ASP A 229 10.11 -2.29 -9.08
N MET A 230 9.81 -3.55 -8.73
CA MET A 230 10.39 -4.25 -7.58
C MET A 230 11.38 -5.34 -8.00
N TYR A 231 12.38 -5.60 -7.15
CA TYR A 231 13.31 -6.71 -7.31
C TYR A 231 12.73 -8.00 -6.73
N CYS A 232 12.54 -9.01 -7.60
CA CYS A 232 11.99 -10.32 -7.24
C CYS A 232 13.09 -11.39 -7.20
N MET A 233 13.09 -12.20 -6.17
CA MET A 233 13.86 -13.45 -6.05
C MET A 233 12.93 -14.63 -6.37
N GLU A 234 12.71 -14.90 -7.64
CA GLU A 234 11.72 -15.86 -8.14
C GLU A 234 11.87 -17.25 -7.51
N ARG A 235 13.11 -17.73 -7.31
CA ARG A 235 13.42 -19.05 -6.74
C ARG A 235 12.83 -19.22 -5.34
N ASP A 236 12.83 -18.15 -4.55
CA ASP A 236 12.43 -18.18 -3.13
C ASP A 236 11.03 -17.61 -2.91
N GLY A 237 10.40 -17.01 -3.94
CA GLY A 237 9.14 -16.30 -3.83
C GLY A 237 9.20 -15.05 -2.96
N LEU A 238 10.39 -14.45 -2.85
CA LEU A 238 10.66 -13.28 -2.02
C LEU A 238 10.98 -12.05 -2.87
N TRP A 239 10.91 -10.89 -2.26
CA TRP A 239 11.17 -9.59 -2.86
C TRP A 239 12.07 -8.76 -1.96
N LEU A 240 12.96 -7.95 -2.54
CA LEU A 240 13.58 -6.88 -1.77
C LEU A 240 12.52 -5.82 -1.45
N ASN A 241 12.51 -5.31 -0.22
CA ASN A 241 11.53 -4.32 0.17
C ASN A 241 11.71 -3.01 -0.62
N PRO A 242 10.66 -2.44 -1.21
CA PRO A 242 10.73 -1.13 -1.89
C PRO A 242 10.68 0.05 -0.91
N THR A 243 10.32 -0.20 0.34
CA THR A 243 10.16 0.75 1.44
C THR A 243 9.95 -0.01 2.75
N ALA A 244 10.45 0.52 3.87
CA ALA A 244 10.23 -0.08 5.19
C ALA A 244 8.74 -0.12 5.60
N GLU A 245 7.88 0.70 4.98
CA GLU A 245 6.42 0.61 5.10
C GLU A 245 5.90 -0.82 4.97
N VAL A 246 6.42 -1.57 3.99
CA VAL A 246 5.94 -2.93 3.70
C VAL A 246 6.16 -3.88 4.87
N PRO A 247 7.40 -4.13 5.32
CA PRO A 247 7.60 -5.05 6.43
C PRO A 247 7.03 -4.51 7.74
N VAL A 248 7.09 -3.21 8.03
CA VAL A 248 6.61 -2.65 9.30
C VAL A 248 5.08 -2.73 9.41
N THR A 249 4.35 -2.37 8.36
CA THR A 249 2.87 -2.49 8.37
C THR A 249 2.44 -3.94 8.55
N ASN A 250 3.16 -4.88 7.95
CA ASN A 250 2.81 -6.30 8.01
C ASN A 250 3.31 -7.02 9.29
N LEU A 251 3.98 -6.34 10.22
CA LEU A 251 4.25 -6.89 11.56
C LEU A 251 2.96 -7.29 12.30
N LEU A 252 1.86 -6.58 12.01
CA LEU A 252 0.56 -6.82 12.62
C LEU A 252 -0.42 -7.55 11.67
N GLN A 253 0.09 -8.14 10.58
CA GLN A 253 -0.75 -8.88 9.63
C GLN A 253 -1.51 -10.02 10.33
N ASP A 254 -2.82 -10.16 10.01
CA ASP A 254 -3.73 -11.16 10.57
C ASP A 254 -4.04 -10.98 12.06
N GLU A 255 -3.75 -9.83 12.65
CA GLU A 255 -3.99 -9.58 14.06
C GLU A 255 -5.30 -8.85 14.36
N ILE A 256 -5.85 -9.10 15.54
CA ILE A 256 -6.95 -8.34 16.14
C ILE A 256 -6.42 -7.74 17.42
N LEU A 257 -6.16 -6.45 17.40
CA LEU A 257 -5.64 -5.68 18.52
C LEU A 257 -6.74 -5.39 19.54
N GLU A 258 -6.39 -5.21 20.79
CA GLU A 258 -7.28 -4.58 21.76
C GLU A 258 -7.18 -3.05 21.63
N ARG A 259 -8.26 -2.33 21.94
CA ARG A 259 -8.32 -0.87 21.78
C ARG A 259 -7.21 -0.13 22.51
N GLU A 260 -6.85 -0.62 23.70
CA GLU A 260 -5.84 -0.05 24.58
C GLU A 260 -4.42 -0.12 24.01
N GLN A 261 -4.21 -0.96 22.98
CA GLN A 261 -2.93 -1.03 22.27
C GLN A 261 -2.77 0.11 21.26
N LEU A 262 -3.85 0.80 20.87
CA LEU A 262 -3.83 1.90 19.95
C LEU A 262 -3.65 3.26 20.66
N PRO A 263 -2.91 4.20 20.09
CA PRO A 263 -2.16 4.11 18.83
C PRO A 263 -0.87 3.29 18.97
N ILE A 264 -0.48 2.56 17.91
CA ILE A 264 0.85 1.95 17.80
C ILE A 264 1.68 2.80 16.84
N LEU A 265 2.88 3.19 17.28
CA LEU A 265 3.83 4.02 16.55
C LEU A 265 5.13 3.24 16.38
N TYR A 266 5.46 2.90 15.14
CA TYR A 266 6.73 2.25 14.79
C TYR A 266 7.60 3.14 13.93
N THR A 267 8.91 3.11 14.16
CA THR A 267 9.92 3.65 13.26
C THR A 267 10.93 2.57 12.87
N ALA A 268 11.42 2.61 11.64
CA ALA A 268 12.39 1.65 11.15
C ALA A 268 13.35 2.30 10.16
N TYR A 269 14.64 1.95 10.24
CA TYR A 269 15.61 2.21 9.20
C TYR A 269 15.84 0.94 8.37
N LEU A 270 15.64 1.03 7.06
CA LEU A 270 16.01 -0.04 6.12
C LEU A 270 16.54 0.51 4.79
N PRO A 271 17.46 -0.20 4.12
CA PRO A 271 17.72 0.02 2.71
C PRO A 271 16.47 -0.36 1.91
N SER A 272 16.12 0.44 0.93
CA SER A 272 14.96 0.28 0.05
C SER A 272 15.42 0.09 -1.39
N PHE A 273 14.73 -0.75 -2.16
CA PHE A 273 15.15 -1.17 -3.49
C PHE A 273 14.04 -0.95 -4.51
N ARG A 274 14.33 -0.17 -5.58
CA ARG A 274 13.41 0.09 -6.69
C ARG A 274 14.12 -0.01 -8.02
N ARG A 275 13.47 -0.61 -9.01
CA ARG A 275 14.04 -0.74 -10.37
C ARG A 275 13.94 0.55 -11.17
N GLU A 276 13.11 1.50 -10.74
CA GLU A 276 12.89 2.81 -11.39
C GLU A 276 12.55 2.68 -12.89
N VAL A 277 11.74 1.69 -13.25
CA VAL A 277 11.40 1.36 -14.62
C VAL A 277 10.69 2.53 -15.31
N GLY A 278 11.21 2.93 -16.48
CA GLY A 278 10.61 4.01 -17.30
C GLY A 278 10.84 5.42 -16.78
N LYS A 279 11.55 5.59 -15.67
CA LYS A 279 11.88 6.90 -15.10
C LYS A 279 13.29 7.32 -15.50
N HIS A 280 13.40 8.26 -16.42
CA HIS A 280 14.70 8.72 -16.97
C HIS A 280 15.10 10.13 -16.52
N ALA A 281 14.26 10.83 -15.76
CA ALA A 281 14.58 12.13 -15.18
C ALA A 281 15.46 11.97 -13.93
N ASP A 282 16.31 12.95 -13.68
CA ASP A 282 17.14 13.05 -12.47
C ASP A 282 18.05 11.85 -12.18
N THR A 283 18.62 11.25 -13.23
CA THR A 283 19.51 10.08 -13.11
C THR A 283 20.94 10.41 -12.68
N LYS A 284 21.29 11.72 -12.54
CA LYS A 284 22.61 12.12 -12.04
C LYS A 284 22.63 12.20 -10.53
N GLY A 285 23.71 11.68 -9.93
CA GLY A 285 23.90 11.70 -8.49
C GLY A 285 23.06 10.67 -7.76
N ILE A 286 22.49 11.04 -6.59
CA ILE A 286 21.77 10.13 -5.70
C ILE A 286 20.27 10.46 -5.56
N ILE A 287 19.73 11.34 -6.40
CA ILE A 287 18.30 11.72 -6.31
C ILE A 287 17.40 10.56 -6.73
N ARG A 288 17.81 9.79 -7.75
CA ARG A 288 17.09 8.64 -8.25
C ARG A 288 18.04 7.46 -8.46
N VAL A 289 17.93 6.49 -7.59
CA VAL A 289 18.85 5.34 -7.51
C VAL A 289 18.08 4.06 -7.24
N HIS A 290 18.71 2.91 -7.48
CA HIS A 290 18.09 1.59 -7.29
C HIS A 290 18.12 1.10 -5.84
N GLU A 291 19.01 1.63 -5.02
CA GLU A 291 19.12 1.37 -3.58
C GLU A 291 19.29 2.69 -2.85
N PHE A 292 18.48 2.93 -1.83
CA PHE A 292 18.55 4.12 -0.97
C PHE A 292 18.14 3.76 0.45
N ASN A 293 18.64 4.51 1.40
CA ASN A 293 18.32 4.35 2.81
C ASN A 293 17.12 5.23 3.20
N LYS A 294 16.21 4.66 4.00
CA LYS A 294 15.02 5.38 4.46
C LYS A 294 14.72 5.06 5.92
N VAL A 295 14.51 6.11 6.71
CA VAL A 295 13.86 5.99 8.02
C VAL A 295 12.37 6.21 7.80
N GLU A 296 11.59 5.23 8.22
CA GLU A 296 10.14 5.16 8.02
C GLU A 296 9.41 5.30 9.33
N MET A 297 8.31 6.03 9.34
CA MET A 297 7.33 6.06 10.43
C MET A 297 6.07 5.32 10.00
N VAL A 298 5.52 4.45 10.85
CA VAL A 298 4.23 3.79 10.60
C VAL A 298 3.36 3.91 11.83
N ARG A 299 2.12 4.35 11.67
CA ARG A 299 1.14 4.45 12.75
C ARG A 299 -0.10 3.62 12.47
N PHE A 300 -0.60 2.94 13.50
CA PHE A 300 -1.88 2.24 13.50
C PHE A 300 -2.79 2.93 14.50
N VAL A 301 -3.95 3.36 14.04
CA VAL A 301 -4.84 4.20 14.85
C VAL A 301 -6.32 3.84 14.68
N GLU A 302 -7.15 4.30 15.61
CA GLU A 302 -8.60 4.23 15.43
C GLU A 302 -9.04 5.09 14.23
N PRO A 303 -10.04 4.65 13.44
CA PRO A 303 -10.49 5.36 12.24
C PRO A 303 -10.82 6.84 12.46
N SER A 304 -11.46 7.16 13.57
CA SER A 304 -11.90 8.52 13.90
C SER A 304 -10.77 9.52 14.12
N ALA A 305 -9.58 9.04 14.50
CA ALA A 305 -8.41 9.87 14.79
C ALA A 305 -7.51 10.12 13.57
N SER A 306 -7.62 9.30 12.52
CA SER A 306 -6.57 9.15 11.50
C SER A 306 -6.18 10.43 10.75
N TYR A 307 -7.13 11.34 10.48
CA TYR A 307 -6.77 12.59 9.79
C TYR A 307 -6.12 13.61 10.71
N GLY A 308 -6.44 13.62 12.01
CA GLY A 308 -5.71 14.40 13.02
C GLY A 308 -4.29 13.87 13.17
N VAL A 309 -4.16 12.55 13.25
CA VAL A 309 -2.86 11.86 13.34
C VAL A 309 -2.00 12.07 12.08
N LEU A 310 -2.58 12.27 10.89
CA LEU A 310 -1.81 12.65 9.69
C LEU A 310 -1.13 14.01 9.86
N GLU A 311 -1.80 14.97 10.47
CA GLU A 311 -1.20 16.29 10.73
C GLU A 311 -0.07 16.20 11.79
N GLU A 312 -0.21 15.33 12.79
CA GLU A 312 0.85 15.04 13.77
C GLU A 312 2.04 14.35 13.08
N LEU A 313 1.81 13.30 12.30
CA LEU A 313 2.84 12.58 11.56
C LEU A 313 3.65 13.51 10.65
N ARG A 314 2.98 14.41 9.94
CA ARG A 314 3.63 15.46 9.15
C ARG A 314 4.49 16.37 10.03
N GLY A 315 3.98 16.77 11.21
CA GLY A 315 4.73 17.58 12.18
C GLY A 315 6.01 16.88 12.65
N ASP A 316 5.94 15.57 12.92
CA ASP A 316 7.11 14.76 13.31
C ASP A 316 8.18 14.74 12.21
N ALA A 317 7.77 14.58 10.96
CA ALA A 317 8.69 14.64 9.81
C ALA A 317 9.29 16.04 9.62
N GLU A 318 8.50 17.11 9.81
CA GLU A 318 8.98 18.49 9.73
C GLU A 318 10.04 18.80 10.81
N GLU A 319 9.90 18.25 12.02
CA GLU A 319 10.84 18.46 13.11
C GLU A 319 12.26 18.04 12.74
N LEU A 320 12.42 16.94 11.99
CA LEU A 320 13.72 16.49 11.49
C LEU A 320 14.37 17.54 10.59
N ILE A 321 13.58 18.10 9.66
CA ILE A 321 14.05 19.10 8.70
C ILE A 321 14.41 20.42 9.39
N VAL A 322 13.56 20.85 10.35
CA VAL A 322 13.79 22.04 11.17
C VAL A 322 15.07 21.89 11.98
N GLY A 323 15.31 20.72 12.58
CA GLY A 323 16.53 20.44 13.34
C GLY A 323 17.80 20.46 12.48
N LEU A 324 17.70 20.18 11.17
CA LEU A 324 18.78 20.32 10.20
C LEU A 324 18.96 21.77 9.70
N GLY A 325 18.04 22.68 10.02
CA GLY A 325 18.09 24.08 9.60
C GLY A 325 17.91 24.28 8.08
N LEU A 326 17.21 23.37 7.42
CA LEU A 326 17.00 23.40 5.97
C LEU A 326 15.69 24.10 5.60
N PRO A 327 15.67 24.93 4.53
CA PRO A 327 14.43 25.47 4.00
C PRO A 327 13.62 24.37 3.33
N TYR A 328 12.32 24.33 3.61
CA TYR A 328 11.42 23.32 3.08
C TYR A 328 10.04 23.90 2.74
N ARG A 329 9.28 23.17 1.96
CA ARG A 329 7.87 23.43 1.73
C ARG A 329 7.04 22.15 1.90
N VAL A 330 5.78 22.33 2.24
CA VAL A 330 4.80 21.26 2.36
C VAL A 330 3.83 21.36 1.20
N LEU A 331 3.67 20.25 0.48
CA LEU A 331 2.69 20.10 -0.60
C LEU A 331 1.55 19.20 -0.14
N LEU A 332 0.31 19.56 -0.48
CA LEU A 332 -0.82 18.64 -0.49
C LEU A 332 -0.93 18.08 -1.91
N LEU A 333 -0.77 16.78 -2.05
CA LEU A 333 -0.83 16.12 -3.36
C LEU A 333 -2.25 16.12 -3.91
N CYS A 334 -2.36 16.30 -5.23
CA CYS A 334 -3.62 16.20 -5.96
C CYS A 334 -3.97 14.74 -6.29
N THR A 335 -5.20 14.51 -6.73
CA THR A 335 -5.71 13.16 -7.04
C THR A 335 -4.87 12.40 -8.06
N GLY A 336 -4.25 13.08 -9.03
CA GLY A 336 -3.47 12.46 -10.08
C GLY A 336 -2.04 12.09 -9.70
N ASP A 337 -1.51 12.68 -8.62
CA ASP A 337 -0.12 12.47 -8.16
C ASP A 337 -0.03 11.54 -6.94
N MET A 338 -1.10 11.39 -6.16
CA MET A 338 -1.12 10.51 -4.99
C MET A 338 -0.83 9.05 -5.34
N SER A 339 -0.12 8.35 -4.45
CA SER A 339 0.10 6.90 -4.57
C SER A 339 -1.21 6.10 -4.60
N PHE A 340 -1.20 4.91 -5.21
CA PHE A 340 -2.37 4.06 -5.41
C PHE A 340 -3.17 3.76 -4.12
N SER A 341 -2.47 3.52 -3.02
CA SER A 341 -3.04 3.12 -1.73
C SER A 341 -3.49 4.30 -0.85
N CYS A 342 -3.07 5.52 -1.18
CA CYS A 342 -3.23 6.70 -0.34
C CYS A 342 -4.62 7.34 -0.49
N SER A 343 -5.19 7.83 0.63
CA SER A 343 -6.40 8.66 0.67
C SER A 343 -6.10 10.15 0.79
N LYS A 344 -5.02 10.53 1.47
CA LYS A 344 -4.51 11.90 1.56
C LYS A 344 -3.01 11.86 1.82
N CYS A 345 -2.25 12.70 1.13
CA CYS A 345 -0.81 12.73 1.21
C CYS A 345 -0.26 14.15 1.25
N TYR A 346 0.73 14.36 2.10
CA TYR A 346 1.59 15.54 2.10
C TYR A 346 3.02 15.13 1.74
N ASP A 347 3.65 15.87 0.82
CA ASP A 347 5.08 15.77 0.60
C ASP A 347 5.81 16.95 1.26
N LEU A 348 6.97 16.65 1.81
CA LEU A 348 7.91 17.62 2.32
C LEU A 348 9.08 17.70 1.32
N GLU A 349 9.28 18.88 0.74
CA GLU A 349 10.35 19.10 -0.23
C GLU A 349 11.41 20.05 0.33
N LEU A 350 12.67 19.71 0.09
CA LEU A 350 13.84 20.52 0.43
C LEU A 350 14.30 21.34 -0.78
N TYR A 351 14.71 22.57 -0.55
CA TYR A 351 15.28 23.39 -1.61
C TYR A 351 16.74 22.99 -1.89
N ALA A 352 17.01 22.58 -3.13
CA ALA A 352 18.34 22.23 -3.63
C ALA A 352 18.96 23.39 -4.43
N PRO A 353 19.87 24.20 -3.84
CA PRO A 353 20.40 25.41 -4.47
C PRO A 353 21.13 25.16 -5.79
N GLY A 354 21.90 24.06 -5.88
CA GLY A 354 22.66 23.75 -7.09
C GLY A 354 21.80 23.43 -8.29
N LYS A 355 20.56 22.97 -8.06
CA LYS A 355 19.57 22.62 -9.09
C LYS A 355 18.51 23.72 -9.27
N ASP A 356 18.46 24.69 -8.34
CA ASP A 356 17.40 25.70 -8.21
C ASP A 356 16.00 25.07 -8.23
N ALA A 357 15.83 23.97 -7.48
CA ALA A 357 14.60 23.19 -7.46
C ALA A 357 14.27 22.70 -6.05
N TRP A 358 12.99 22.44 -5.82
CA TRP A 358 12.49 21.71 -4.68
C TRP A 358 12.53 20.21 -4.96
N LEU A 359 13.01 19.42 -4.01
CA LEU A 359 13.14 17.97 -4.12
C LEU A 359 12.42 17.29 -2.96
N GLU A 360 11.61 16.31 -3.25
CA GLU A 360 10.93 15.48 -2.26
C GLU A 360 11.95 14.80 -1.32
N ALA A 361 11.76 14.96 -0.04
CA ALA A 361 12.56 14.33 1.00
C ALA A 361 11.74 13.39 1.89
N SER A 362 10.44 13.64 2.03
CA SER A 362 9.53 12.83 2.83
C SER A 362 8.11 12.93 2.28
N SER A 363 7.34 11.87 2.46
CA SER A 363 5.93 11.78 2.09
C SER A 363 5.14 11.25 3.29
N CYS A 364 4.07 11.95 3.69
CA CYS A 364 3.23 11.60 4.84
C CYS A 364 1.82 11.26 4.37
N SER A 365 1.42 9.99 4.48
CA SER A 365 0.21 9.45 3.89
C SER A 365 -0.75 8.88 4.92
N ASN A 366 -2.05 9.07 4.68
CA ASN A 366 -3.12 8.35 5.35
C ASN A 366 -3.76 7.36 4.35
N PHE A 367 -3.74 6.08 4.66
CA PHE A 367 -4.30 5.01 3.82
C PHE A 367 -5.72 4.63 4.24
N THR A 368 -6.24 5.23 5.30
CA THR A 368 -7.50 4.80 5.93
C THR A 368 -7.45 3.30 6.26
N ASP A 369 -8.48 2.54 5.98
CA ASP A 369 -8.53 1.10 6.19
C ASP A 369 -8.02 0.26 4.99
N PHE A 370 -7.50 0.90 3.94
CA PHE A 370 -7.11 0.24 2.69
C PHE A 370 -6.03 -0.84 2.89
N GLN A 371 -4.96 -0.52 3.62
CA GLN A 371 -3.90 -1.47 3.95
C GLN A 371 -4.35 -2.45 5.03
N ALA A 372 -5.04 -1.97 6.05
CA ALA A 372 -5.56 -2.80 7.11
C ALA A 372 -6.53 -3.89 6.62
N ARG A 373 -7.35 -3.59 5.60
CA ARG A 373 -8.20 -4.59 4.94
C ARG A 373 -7.39 -5.65 4.21
N ARG A 374 -6.34 -5.26 3.53
CA ARG A 374 -5.45 -6.14 2.75
C ARG A 374 -4.61 -7.03 3.67
N ALA A 375 -4.02 -6.46 4.70
CA ALA A 375 -3.21 -7.16 5.70
C ALA A 375 -4.05 -7.78 6.83
N ARG A 376 -5.38 -7.58 6.86
CA ARG A 376 -6.31 -8.10 7.88
C ARG A 376 -6.00 -7.63 9.29
N ILE A 377 -5.57 -6.37 9.45
CA ILE A 377 -5.24 -5.75 10.73
C ILE A 377 -6.50 -5.11 11.29
N LYS A 378 -6.97 -5.59 12.43
CA LYS A 378 -8.19 -5.14 13.07
C LYS A 378 -7.94 -4.75 14.51
N TYR A 379 -8.89 -4.04 15.09
CA TYR A 379 -8.95 -3.84 16.52
C TYR A 379 -10.36 -4.11 17.04
N ARG A 380 -10.48 -4.31 18.34
CA ARG A 380 -11.76 -4.49 19.00
C ARG A 380 -12.10 -3.21 19.77
N PRO A 381 -13.11 -2.42 19.34
CA PRO A 381 -13.47 -1.17 20.01
C PRO A 381 -13.91 -1.38 21.46
N GLU A 382 -14.62 -2.48 21.71
CA GLU A 382 -15.05 -2.96 23.04
C GLU A 382 -15.12 -4.49 23.03
N PRO A 383 -14.92 -5.16 24.18
CA PRO A 383 -14.83 -6.63 24.25
C PRO A 383 -16.01 -7.41 23.65
N HIS A 384 -17.19 -6.80 23.60
CA HIS A 384 -18.43 -7.43 23.10
C HIS A 384 -18.81 -6.98 21.68
N LEU A 385 -18.09 -6.01 21.10
CA LEU A 385 -18.34 -5.52 19.75
C LEU A 385 -17.59 -6.32 18.71
N LYS A 386 -18.05 -6.21 17.46
CA LYS A 386 -17.31 -6.76 16.31
C LYS A 386 -16.02 -5.97 16.11
N SER A 387 -14.96 -6.68 15.72
CA SER A 387 -13.70 -6.05 15.34
C SER A 387 -13.88 -5.18 14.08
N GLU A 388 -13.20 -4.04 14.08
CA GLU A 388 -13.13 -3.08 12.98
C GLU A 388 -11.70 -3.04 12.42
N PHE A 389 -11.52 -2.49 11.21
CA PHE A 389 -10.19 -2.28 10.67
C PHE A 389 -9.56 -1.03 11.30
N VAL A 390 -8.28 -1.10 11.61
CA VAL A 390 -7.50 0.09 11.97
C VAL A 390 -7.30 0.97 10.74
N HIS A 391 -6.95 2.25 10.93
CA HIS A 391 -6.34 3.07 9.88
C HIS A 391 -4.83 3.02 10.00
N THR A 392 -4.14 3.01 8.85
CA THR A 392 -2.69 3.04 8.77
C THR A 392 -2.21 4.35 8.16
N LEU A 393 -1.07 4.84 8.66
CA LEU A 393 -0.40 6.05 8.18
C LEU A 393 1.11 5.79 8.11
N ASN A 394 1.76 6.41 7.18
CA ASN A 394 3.23 6.46 7.13
C ASN A 394 3.75 7.79 6.59
#